data_d0e63ab750e997998df628a6afff6c6c
#
_entry.id   d0e63ab750e997998df628a6afff6c6c
#
_cell.length_a   1.000
_cell.length_b   1.000
_cell.length_c   1.000
_cell.angle_alpha   90.00
_cell.angle_beta   90.00
_cell.angle_gamma   90.00
#
_symmetry.space_group_name_H-M   'P 1'
#
loop_
_entity.id
_entity.type
_entity.pdbx_description
1 polymer ?
#
loop_
_entity_poly.entity_id
_entity_poly.type
_entity_poly.pdbx_seq_one_letter_code
_entity_poly.pdbx_strand_id
1 'polypeptide(L)'
;NLDDPRLNFNYRTRERGTVPMDTKRDRFQWVSEVAYKNVHRIVTRGYDTTELVEAGYGLTDVLFVDFQARIPLVEEEKMLNYVMVCMLEDGLSSPANIARIVASGKTLLTQAAGASILAFGHAYGAYQEIGKLMDGILARQEKEGKPLSEVVEAVVGKKLNDPALGVSGLMLKDPMAKRMVARAEKLGVAGKYVSLIKEIVKAAQKFSKEPVDIDLLGATGAVMFDLGFTPEATWGILAVTRAFATGAHYCEEIEREAPVRLGQTLTPKEWYDGPADRPAPTLEERKSVAKAMEAQTPAEWKQTFLERQKIKGSGWAIVEEIDDPKRKI
;
A
#
# COMPACT_ATOMS: atom_id res chain seq x y z
N ASN A 1 -15.07 -24.98 32.77
CA ASN A 1 -13.73 -24.62 33.21
C ASN A 1 -12.95 -24.11 32.02
N LEU A 2 -12.70 -22.79 31.93
CA LEU A 2 -12.01 -22.13 30.82
C LEU A 2 -10.56 -22.57 30.67
N ASP A 3 -10.00 -23.20 31.70
CA ASP A 3 -8.64 -23.73 31.69
C ASP A 3 -8.53 -25.15 31.17
N ASP A 4 -9.68 -25.76 30.76
CA ASP A 4 -9.66 -27.09 30.17
C ASP A 4 -8.96 -27.02 28.80
N PRO A 5 -7.79 -27.67 28.64
CA PRO A 5 -7.04 -27.64 27.38
C PRO A 5 -7.85 -28.17 26.17
N ARG A 6 -8.92 -28.92 26.42
CA ARG A 6 -9.83 -29.41 25.38
C ARG A 6 -10.69 -28.32 24.77
N LEU A 7 -10.82 -27.18 25.47
CA LEU A 7 -11.56 -26.00 25.03
C LEU A 7 -10.69 -24.94 24.36
N ASN A 8 -9.38 -25.20 24.23
CA ASN A 8 -8.45 -24.31 23.60
C ASN A 8 -8.18 -24.73 22.13
N PHE A 9 -8.24 -23.81 21.21
CA PHE A 9 -8.00 -24.10 19.78
C PHE A 9 -6.60 -24.66 19.49
N ASN A 10 -5.62 -24.39 20.33
CA ASN A 10 -4.28 -24.97 20.27
C ASN A 10 -4.24 -26.45 20.69
N TYR A 11 -5.34 -26.98 21.18
CA TYR A 11 -5.48 -28.36 21.59
C TYR A 11 -5.24 -29.36 20.43
N ARG A 12 -5.66 -29.02 19.21
CA ARG A 12 -5.45 -29.90 18.04
C ARG A 12 -3.98 -30.16 17.72
N THR A 13 -3.09 -29.26 18.10
CA THR A 13 -1.66 -29.45 17.96
C THR A 13 -1.07 -30.36 19.01
N ARG A 14 -1.67 -30.45 20.20
CA ARG A 14 -1.23 -31.35 21.26
C ARG A 14 -1.62 -32.81 21.04
N GLU A 15 -2.83 -33.06 20.55
CA GLU A 15 -3.28 -34.45 20.26
C GLU A 15 -2.58 -35.10 19.06
N ARG A 16 -2.16 -34.30 18.09
CA ARG A 16 -1.39 -34.78 16.94
C ARG A 16 0.09 -34.96 17.23
N GLY A 17 0.55 -34.50 18.36
CA GLY A 17 1.94 -34.59 18.76
C GLY A 17 2.30 -35.96 19.28
N THR A 18 2.64 -36.87 18.37
CA THR A 18 3.36 -38.11 18.71
C THR A 18 4.80 -37.88 19.06
N VAL A 19 5.27 -36.62 19.07
CA VAL A 19 6.62 -36.24 19.49
C VAL A 19 6.62 -36.09 21.01
N PRO A 20 7.40 -36.91 21.76
CA PRO A 20 7.56 -36.72 23.18
C PRO A 20 8.05 -35.28 23.42
N MET A 21 7.30 -34.53 24.21
CA MET A 21 7.75 -33.18 24.59
C MET A 21 9.05 -33.32 25.37
N ASP A 22 10.14 -32.80 24.82
CA ASP A 22 11.37 -32.61 25.57
C ASP A 22 11.08 -31.61 26.69
N THR A 23 10.89 -32.13 27.90
CA THR A 23 10.58 -31.33 29.09
C THR A 23 11.71 -30.41 29.51
N LYS A 24 12.86 -30.50 28.86
CA LYS A 24 14.04 -29.66 29.12
C LYS A 24 14.10 -28.40 28.26
N ARG A 25 13.23 -28.27 27.24
CA ARG A 25 13.14 -27.05 26.43
C ARG A 25 12.11 -26.12 27.04
N ASP A 26 12.44 -24.85 27.16
CA ASP A 26 11.46 -23.80 27.45
C ASP A 26 10.34 -23.87 26.42
N ARG A 27 9.11 -23.90 26.88
CA ARG A 27 7.94 -23.95 25.98
C ARG A 27 7.89 -22.62 25.24
N PHE A 28 7.94 -22.67 23.91
CA PHE A 28 7.65 -21.52 23.11
C PHE A 28 6.19 -21.07 23.35
N GLN A 29 6.03 -19.85 23.82
CA GLN A 29 4.71 -19.26 24.05
C GLN A 29 4.55 -18.02 23.19
N TRP A 30 3.49 -18.00 22.40
CA TRP A 30 3.02 -16.76 21.81
C TRP A 30 2.31 -15.94 22.88
N VAL A 31 2.73 -14.69 23.04
CA VAL A 31 2.07 -13.72 23.93
C VAL A 31 1.46 -12.63 23.06
N SER A 32 0.19 -12.31 23.30
CA SER A 32 -0.51 -11.26 22.57
C SER A 32 -1.38 -10.48 23.55
N GLU A 33 -1.34 -9.17 23.45
CA GLU A 33 -2.25 -8.25 24.13
C GLU A 33 -3.45 -7.88 23.24
N VAL A 34 -3.39 -8.19 21.93
CA VAL A 34 -4.42 -7.79 20.97
C VAL A 34 -5.67 -8.64 21.14
N ALA A 35 -5.53 -9.95 21.02
CA ALA A 35 -6.71 -10.81 21.04
C ALA A 35 -6.41 -12.21 21.55
N TYR A 36 -7.47 -12.88 22.03
CA TYR A 36 -7.48 -14.32 22.24
C TYR A 36 -8.79 -14.94 21.74
N LYS A 37 -8.74 -16.23 21.46
CA LYS A 37 -9.89 -17.01 21.05
C LYS A 37 -9.97 -18.31 21.83
N ASN A 38 -11.17 -18.68 22.24
CA ASN A 38 -11.49 -20.03 22.75
C ASN A 38 -12.74 -20.59 22.04
N VAL A 39 -13.31 -21.68 22.53
CA VAL A 39 -14.49 -22.31 21.92
C VAL A 39 -15.77 -21.51 22.09
N HIS A 40 -15.81 -20.56 23.00
CA HIS A 40 -16.99 -19.79 23.33
C HIS A 40 -17.00 -18.41 22.71
N ARG A 41 -15.83 -17.77 22.61
CA ARG A 41 -15.75 -16.36 22.20
C ARG A 41 -14.42 -15.99 21.59
N ILE A 42 -14.45 -14.89 20.85
CA ILE A 42 -13.28 -14.16 20.39
C ILE A 42 -13.27 -12.83 21.12
N VAL A 43 -12.14 -12.52 21.75
CA VAL A 43 -11.98 -11.28 22.52
C VAL A 43 -10.83 -10.49 21.93
N THR A 44 -11.06 -9.21 21.65
CA THR A 44 -10.07 -8.25 21.21
C THR A 44 -9.93 -7.14 22.26
N ARG A 45 -8.70 -6.89 22.73
CA ARG A 45 -8.38 -5.88 23.77
C ARG A 45 -9.35 -5.91 24.98
N GLY A 46 -9.83 -7.10 25.35
CA GLY A 46 -10.74 -7.31 26.46
C GLY A 46 -12.23 -7.25 26.14
N TYR A 47 -12.60 -6.85 24.92
CA TYR A 47 -13.99 -6.83 24.46
C TYR A 47 -14.35 -8.11 23.72
N ASP A 48 -15.50 -8.72 24.01
CA ASP A 48 -16.07 -9.78 23.20
C ASP A 48 -16.51 -9.19 21.85
N THR A 49 -16.02 -9.77 20.75
CA THR A 49 -16.31 -9.23 19.40
C THR A 49 -17.78 -9.32 19.02
N THR A 50 -18.49 -10.34 19.54
CA THR A 50 -19.94 -10.49 19.30
C THR A 50 -20.73 -9.42 20.05
N GLU A 51 -20.38 -9.18 21.33
CA GLU A 51 -21.00 -8.12 22.12
C GLU A 51 -20.78 -6.72 21.50
N LEU A 52 -19.58 -6.46 20.94
CA LEU A 52 -19.33 -5.21 20.23
C LEU A 52 -20.30 -5.05 19.04
N VAL A 53 -20.43 -6.07 18.19
CA VAL A 53 -21.31 -6.00 17.02
C VAL A 53 -22.78 -5.86 17.43
N GLU A 54 -23.23 -6.60 18.46
CA GLU A 54 -24.59 -6.51 18.97
C GLU A 54 -24.89 -5.15 19.59
N ALA A 55 -23.88 -4.49 20.16
CA ALA A 55 -23.97 -3.11 20.64
C ALA A 55 -23.94 -2.05 19.52
N GLY A 56 -23.76 -2.45 18.26
CA GLY A 56 -23.80 -1.58 17.10
C GLY A 56 -22.44 -1.06 16.62
N TYR A 57 -21.32 -1.58 17.15
CA TYR A 57 -19.99 -1.23 16.67
C TYR A 57 -19.69 -1.91 15.35
N GLY A 58 -19.08 -1.18 14.41
CA GLY A 58 -18.71 -1.66 13.09
C GLY A 58 -17.23 -2.06 12.99
N LEU A 59 -16.83 -2.43 11.77
CA LEU A 59 -15.44 -2.80 11.48
C LEU A 59 -14.46 -1.67 11.81
N THR A 60 -14.82 -0.44 11.49
CA THR A 60 -13.98 0.74 11.72
C THR A 60 -13.75 1.01 13.20
N ASP A 61 -14.77 0.78 14.05
CA ASP A 61 -14.61 0.85 15.51
C ASP A 61 -13.61 -0.19 16.01
N VAL A 62 -13.74 -1.43 15.54
CA VAL A 62 -12.86 -2.54 15.95
C VAL A 62 -11.41 -2.31 15.51
N LEU A 63 -11.17 -1.64 14.37
CA LEU A 63 -9.82 -1.23 13.98
C LEU A 63 -9.18 -0.27 15.00
N PHE A 64 -9.92 0.65 15.56
CA PHE A 64 -9.40 1.47 16.67
C PHE A 64 -9.11 0.64 17.92
N VAL A 65 -9.97 -0.32 18.24
CA VAL A 65 -9.72 -1.23 19.36
C VAL A 65 -8.44 -2.03 19.15
N ASP A 66 -8.26 -2.62 17.99
CA ASP A 66 -7.09 -3.47 17.70
C ASP A 66 -5.78 -2.68 17.70
N PHE A 67 -5.74 -1.55 17.01
CA PHE A 67 -4.53 -0.77 16.81
C PHE A 67 -4.22 0.21 17.95
N GLN A 68 -5.24 0.73 18.64
CA GLN A 68 -5.09 1.78 19.65
C GLN A 68 -5.60 1.38 21.06
N ALA A 69 -6.15 0.19 21.23
CA ALA A 69 -6.69 -0.34 22.49
C ALA A 69 -7.79 0.57 23.11
N ARG A 70 -8.57 1.26 22.28
CA ARG A 70 -9.65 2.14 22.71
C ARG A 70 -10.86 2.10 21.79
N ILE A 71 -12.01 2.43 22.30
CA ILE A 71 -13.20 2.72 21.51
C ILE A 71 -13.04 4.14 20.92
N PRO A 72 -13.30 4.36 19.62
CA PRO A 72 -13.24 5.69 19.03
C PRO A 72 -14.43 6.56 19.43
N LEU A 73 -14.29 7.87 19.21
CA LEU A 73 -15.44 8.75 19.14
C LEU A 73 -16.21 8.49 17.84
N VAL A 74 -17.50 8.82 17.82
CA VAL A 74 -18.37 8.64 16.64
C VAL A 74 -17.83 9.40 15.42
N GLU A 75 -17.26 10.57 15.63
CA GLU A 75 -16.65 11.38 14.58
C GLU A 75 -15.36 10.78 14.03
N GLU A 76 -14.55 10.13 14.87
CA GLU A 76 -13.35 9.41 14.48
C GLU A 76 -13.70 8.18 13.63
N GLU A 77 -14.67 7.38 14.08
CA GLU A 77 -15.20 6.23 13.32
C GLU A 77 -15.69 6.67 11.94
N LYS A 78 -16.56 7.70 11.88
CA LYS A 78 -17.07 8.25 10.61
C LYS A 78 -15.96 8.73 9.69
N MET A 79 -14.87 9.28 10.24
CA MET A 79 -13.75 9.74 9.43
C MET A 79 -12.91 8.57 8.91
N LEU A 80 -12.63 7.57 9.75
CA LEU A 80 -11.92 6.37 9.30
C LEU A 80 -12.69 5.65 8.19
N ASN A 81 -14.00 5.45 8.38
CA ASN A 81 -14.86 4.86 7.36
C ASN A 81 -14.82 5.68 6.05
N TYR A 82 -14.87 7.00 6.14
CA TYR A 82 -14.74 7.87 4.97
C TYR A 82 -13.42 7.67 4.25
N VAL A 83 -12.29 7.64 4.98
CA VAL A 83 -10.96 7.39 4.42
C VAL A 83 -10.92 6.03 3.72
N MET A 84 -11.36 4.97 4.39
CA MET A 84 -11.34 3.62 3.83
C MET A 84 -12.19 3.51 2.56
N VAL A 85 -13.39 4.09 2.54
CA VAL A 85 -14.25 4.08 1.35
C VAL A 85 -13.61 4.86 0.19
N CYS A 86 -13.00 6.01 0.46
CA CYS A 86 -12.31 6.80 -0.56
C CYS A 86 -11.08 6.09 -1.13
N MET A 87 -10.41 5.27 -0.32
CA MET A 87 -9.19 4.55 -0.69
C MET A 87 -9.44 3.12 -1.19
N LEU A 88 -10.69 2.66 -1.11
CA LEU A 88 -11.07 1.29 -1.47
C LEU A 88 -10.80 0.99 -2.93
N GLU A 89 -11.24 1.87 -3.82
CA GLU A 89 -11.18 1.68 -5.27
C GLU A 89 -10.24 2.69 -5.94
N ASP A 90 -9.59 2.27 -7.01
CA ASP A 90 -8.67 3.10 -7.79
C ASP A 90 -8.62 2.66 -9.27
N GLY A 91 -9.73 2.10 -9.75
CA GLY A 91 -9.84 1.59 -11.11
C GLY A 91 -8.77 0.57 -11.46
N LEU A 92 -8.27 0.62 -12.69
CA LEU A 92 -7.23 -0.30 -13.19
C LEU A 92 -5.82 0.16 -12.77
N SER A 93 -5.65 0.43 -11.49
CA SER A 93 -4.34 0.71 -10.89
C SER A 93 -3.43 -0.54 -10.88
N SER A 94 -2.15 -0.36 -10.57
CA SER A 94 -1.21 -1.48 -10.53
C SER A 94 -1.65 -2.61 -9.59
N PRO A 95 -2.15 -2.38 -8.37
CA PRO A 95 -2.69 -3.45 -7.54
C PRO A 95 -3.85 -4.21 -8.18
N ALA A 96 -4.79 -3.51 -8.83
CA ALA A 96 -5.92 -4.13 -9.51
C ALA A 96 -5.46 -4.94 -10.73
N ASN A 97 -4.57 -4.39 -11.56
CA ASN A 97 -4.02 -5.08 -12.71
C ASN A 97 -3.23 -6.34 -12.32
N ILE A 98 -2.45 -6.29 -11.25
CA ILE A 98 -1.73 -7.46 -10.73
C ILE A 98 -2.71 -8.53 -10.26
N ALA A 99 -3.78 -8.17 -9.57
CA ALA A 99 -4.82 -9.11 -9.18
C ALA A 99 -5.46 -9.78 -10.42
N ARG A 100 -5.74 -9.02 -11.49
CA ARG A 100 -6.26 -9.56 -12.75
C ARG A 100 -5.26 -10.47 -13.46
N ILE A 101 -3.97 -10.11 -13.49
CA ILE A 101 -2.91 -10.96 -14.06
C ILE A 101 -2.83 -12.28 -13.32
N VAL A 102 -2.84 -12.25 -11.99
CA VAL A 102 -2.85 -13.48 -11.16
C VAL A 102 -4.11 -14.29 -11.41
N ALA A 103 -5.28 -13.65 -11.48
CA ALA A 103 -6.57 -14.28 -11.79
C ALA A 103 -6.56 -14.97 -13.15
N SER A 104 -5.93 -14.38 -14.16
CA SER A 104 -5.85 -14.94 -15.52
C SER A 104 -5.17 -16.30 -15.56
N GLY A 105 -4.33 -16.64 -14.58
CA GLY A 105 -3.73 -17.96 -14.36
C GLY A 105 -4.66 -18.96 -13.65
N LYS A 106 -5.94 -18.63 -13.46
CA LYS A 106 -6.93 -19.46 -12.73
C LYS A 106 -6.50 -19.78 -11.29
N THR A 107 -5.95 -18.81 -10.62
CA THR A 107 -5.54 -18.90 -9.22
C THR A 107 -6.73 -18.68 -8.27
N LEU A 108 -6.48 -18.76 -6.97
CA LEU A 108 -7.49 -18.44 -5.97
C LEU A 108 -7.54 -16.93 -5.69
N LEU A 109 -8.72 -16.44 -5.30
CA LEU A 109 -8.93 -15.04 -4.92
C LEU A 109 -7.92 -14.57 -3.85
N THR A 110 -7.59 -15.42 -2.88
CA THR A 110 -6.62 -15.11 -1.83
C THR A 110 -5.21 -14.85 -2.37
N GLN A 111 -4.82 -15.53 -3.44
CA GLN A 111 -3.52 -15.31 -4.10
C GLN A 111 -3.51 -13.97 -4.85
N ALA A 112 -4.60 -13.65 -5.55
CA ALA A 112 -4.74 -12.39 -6.25
C ALA A 112 -4.80 -11.20 -5.28
N ALA A 113 -5.57 -11.30 -4.20
CA ALA A 113 -5.64 -10.28 -3.15
C ALA A 113 -4.28 -10.09 -2.45
N GLY A 114 -3.58 -11.21 -2.13
CA GLY A 114 -2.23 -11.15 -1.57
C GLY A 114 -1.24 -10.46 -2.50
N ALA A 115 -1.26 -10.78 -3.79
CA ALA A 115 -0.41 -10.13 -4.79
C ALA A 115 -0.71 -8.62 -4.92
N SER A 116 -1.97 -8.22 -4.83
CA SER A 116 -2.37 -6.80 -4.84
C SER A 116 -1.86 -6.04 -3.62
N ILE A 117 -1.87 -6.66 -2.43
CA ILE A 117 -1.30 -6.07 -1.21
C ILE A 117 0.21 -5.86 -1.37
N LEU A 118 0.94 -6.85 -1.92
CA LEU A 118 2.37 -6.72 -2.23
C LEU A 118 2.64 -5.61 -3.25
N ALA A 119 1.73 -5.38 -4.18
CA ALA A 119 1.81 -4.32 -5.17
C ALA A 119 1.43 -2.93 -4.64
N PHE A 120 0.81 -2.86 -3.46
CA PHE A 120 0.52 -1.62 -2.76
C PHE A 120 1.82 -1.07 -2.15
N GLY A 121 2.75 -0.73 -3.03
CA GLY A 121 4.07 -0.27 -2.68
C GLY A 121 4.13 1.23 -2.37
N HIS A 122 5.35 1.76 -2.38
CA HIS A 122 5.66 3.15 -2.03
C HIS A 122 4.86 4.21 -2.82
N ALA A 123 4.58 3.96 -4.10
CA ALA A 123 3.79 4.87 -4.93
C ALA A 123 2.33 5.04 -4.46
N TYR A 124 1.81 4.09 -3.69
CA TYR A 124 0.45 4.10 -3.15
C TYR A 124 0.39 4.32 -1.64
N GLY A 125 1.53 4.25 -0.96
CA GLY A 125 1.59 4.24 0.49
C GLY A 125 2.90 4.81 1.05
N ALA A 126 3.33 6.00 0.63
CA ALA A 126 4.52 6.69 1.17
C ALA A 126 4.29 7.22 2.61
N TYR A 127 3.43 6.56 3.40
CA TYR A 127 3.02 7.07 4.71
C TYR A 127 4.15 7.09 5.73
N GLN A 128 5.13 6.18 5.61
CA GLN A 128 6.30 6.17 6.50
C GLN A 128 7.18 7.40 6.29
N GLU A 129 7.40 7.79 5.04
CA GLU A 129 8.19 8.96 4.69
C GLU A 129 7.44 10.25 5.07
N ILE A 130 6.14 10.30 4.79
CA ILE A 130 5.26 11.42 5.17
C ILE A 130 5.25 11.56 6.70
N GLY A 131 5.06 10.47 7.44
CA GLY A 131 5.07 10.47 8.90
C GLY A 131 6.41 10.92 9.48
N LYS A 132 7.53 10.37 9.01
CA LYS A 132 8.88 10.78 9.43
C LYS A 132 9.14 12.27 9.19
N LEU A 133 8.70 12.79 8.03
CA LEU A 133 8.85 14.22 7.72
C LEU A 133 8.00 15.05 8.67
N MET A 134 6.72 14.73 8.83
CA MET A 134 5.79 15.47 9.67
C MET A 134 6.22 15.47 11.14
N ASP A 135 6.57 14.30 11.69
CA ASP A 135 7.04 14.17 13.06
C ASP A 135 8.36 14.90 13.28
N GLY A 136 9.26 14.83 12.29
CA GLY A 136 10.52 15.57 12.32
C GLY A 136 10.32 17.09 12.34
N ILE A 137 9.35 17.62 11.61
CA ILE A 137 9.01 19.04 11.62
C ILE A 137 8.42 19.44 12.98
N LEU A 138 7.47 18.66 13.52
CA LEU A 138 6.84 18.94 14.82
C LEU A 138 7.86 18.88 15.97
N ALA A 139 8.71 17.85 15.98
CA ALA A 139 9.78 17.74 16.98
C ALA A 139 10.78 18.88 16.90
N ARG A 140 11.11 19.33 15.68
CA ARG A 140 11.98 20.50 15.47
C ARG A 140 11.31 21.78 15.93
N GLN A 141 10.04 21.98 15.67
CA GLN A 141 9.26 23.11 16.16
C GLN A 141 9.30 23.20 17.68
N GLU A 142 9.02 22.07 18.34
CA GLU A 142 9.04 21.99 19.81
C GLU A 142 10.43 22.33 20.38
N LYS A 143 11.49 21.77 19.77
CA LYS A 143 12.87 22.01 20.19
C LYS A 143 13.34 23.45 19.99
N GLU A 144 13.00 24.07 18.85
CA GLU A 144 13.46 25.41 18.49
C GLU A 144 12.57 26.52 19.06
N GLY A 145 11.33 26.20 19.47
CA GLY A 145 10.37 27.19 19.96
C GLY A 145 9.93 28.21 18.91
N LYS A 146 10.14 27.92 17.62
CA LYS A 146 9.84 28.81 16.51
C LYS A 146 8.40 28.62 16.01
N PRO A 147 7.83 29.61 15.30
CA PRO A 147 6.58 29.44 14.57
C PRO A 147 6.66 28.26 13.60
N LEU A 148 5.57 27.47 13.51
CA LEU A 148 5.50 26.29 12.62
C LEU A 148 5.84 26.66 11.17
N SER A 149 5.37 27.81 10.68
CA SER A 149 5.63 28.28 9.32
C SER A 149 7.12 28.46 9.01
N GLU A 150 7.93 28.94 9.94
CA GLU A 150 9.37 29.09 9.76
C GLU A 150 10.09 27.74 9.68
N VAL A 151 9.72 26.82 10.56
CA VAL A 151 10.30 25.47 10.60
C VAL A 151 9.95 24.72 9.31
N VAL A 152 8.69 24.79 8.90
CA VAL A 152 8.21 24.16 7.66
C VAL A 152 8.95 24.74 6.45
N GLU A 153 9.05 26.06 6.33
CA GLU A 153 9.74 26.71 5.22
C GLU A 153 11.21 26.31 5.11
N ALA A 154 11.89 26.19 6.24
CA ALA A 154 13.28 25.74 6.30
C ALA A 154 13.47 24.28 5.87
N VAL A 155 12.46 23.42 6.10
CA VAL A 155 12.52 21.99 5.75
C VAL A 155 12.07 21.75 4.32
N VAL A 156 10.97 22.39 3.90
CA VAL A 156 10.37 22.19 2.56
C VAL A 156 11.29 22.71 1.47
N GLY A 157 11.74 23.96 1.56
CA GLY A 157 12.76 24.58 0.72
C GLY A 157 12.78 24.08 -0.73
N LYS A 158 13.83 23.34 -1.08
CA LYS A 158 14.07 22.83 -2.44
C LYS A 158 13.53 21.42 -2.69
N LYS A 159 12.79 20.81 -1.76
CA LYS A 159 12.35 19.40 -1.83
C LYS A 159 11.02 19.20 -2.55
N LEU A 160 10.65 20.05 -3.48
CA LEU A 160 9.32 20.05 -4.12
C LEU A 160 8.91 18.74 -4.81
N ASN A 161 9.87 17.90 -5.15
CA ASN A 161 9.63 16.59 -5.78
C ASN A 161 9.79 15.41 -4.80
N ASP A 162 9.83 15.68 -3.50
CA ASP A 162 9.94 14.63 -2.48
C ASP A 162 8.54 14.11 -2.15
N PRO A 163 8.24 12.82 -2.38
CA PRO A 163 6.94 12.21 -2.04
C PRO A 163 6.55 12.38 -0.57
N ALA A 164 7.53 12.54 0.31
CA ALA A 164 7.30 12.76 1.73
C ALA A 164 6.58 14.08 2.05
N LEU A 165 6.59 15.03 1.11
CA LEU A 165 5.86 16.30 1.31
C LEU A 165 4.35 16.13 1.22
N GLY A 166 3.84 15.09 0.52
CA GLY A 166 2.41 14.90 0.30
C GLY A 166 1.77 16.06 -0.47
N VAL A 167 2.52 16.68 -1.38
CA VAL A 167 2.04 17.80 -2.21
C VAL A 167 2.25 17.48 -3.67
N SER A 168 1.18 17.50 -4.45
CA SER A 168 1.26 17.41 -5.90
C SER A 168 1.44 18.80 -6.49
N GLY A 169 2.37 18.90 -7.46
CA GLY A 169 2.36 20.02 -8.39
C GLY A 169 1.12 19.94 -9.28
N LEU A 170 0.80 21.02 -9.90
CA LEU A 170 -0.27 21.38 -10.82
C LEU A 170 -1.02 20.38 -11.62
N MET A 171 -0.43 19.31 -12.03
CA MET A 171 -0.97 18.44 -13.06
C MET A 171 -2.11 17.57 -12.57
N LEU A 172 -2.22 17.37 -11.26
CA LEU A 172 -3.25 16.54 -10.65
C LEU A 172 -3.91 17.30 -9.50
N LYS A 173 -4.85 18.16 -9.82
CA LYS A 173 -5.80 18.62 -8.79
C LYS A 173 -6.55 17.40 -8.30
N ASP A 174 -6.20 16.93 -7.13
CA ASP A 174 -6.93 15.84 -6.49
C ASP A 174 -8.12 16.40 -5.69
N PRO A 175 -9.33 16.40 -6.27
CA PRO A 175 -10.51 16.91 -5.57
C PRO A 175 -10.85 16.07 -4.35
N MET A 176 -10.40 14.80 -4.31
CA MET A 176 -10.61 13.89 -3.18
C MET A 176 -9.80 14.32 -1.97
N ALA A 177 -8.54 14.74 -2.16
CA ALA A 177 -7.68 15.23 -1.09
C ALA A 177 -8.32 16.42 -0.35
N LYS A 178 -8.83 17.40 -1.10
CA LYS A 178 -9.53 18.56 -0.51
C LYS A 178 -10.79 18.17 0.25
N ARG A 179 -11.59 17.26 -0.31
CA ARG A 179 -12.80 16.77 0.35
C ARG A 179 -12.49 16.00 1.63
N MET A 180 -11.40 15.23 1.63
CA MET A 180 -10.95 14.47 2.80
C MET A 180 -10.57 15.40 3.95
N VAL A 181 -9.75 16.43 3.69
CA VAL A 181 -9.38 17.44 4.67
C VAL A 181 -10.61 18.21 5.17
N ALA A 182 -11.46 18.68 4.27
CA ALA A 182 -12.68 19.39 4.64
C ALA A 182 -13.64 18.54 5.47
N ARG A 183 -13.70 17.22 5.19
CA ARG A 183 -14.51 16.28 5.99
C ARG A 183 -13.96 16.12 7.39
N ALA A 184 -12.64 16.00 7.56
CA ALA A 184 -12.00 15.92 8.86
C ALA A 184 -12.24 17.18 9.69
N GLU A 185 -12.16 18.36 9.07
CA GLU A 185 -12.47 19.64 9.72
C GLU A 185 -13.94 19.71 10.14
N LYS A 186 -14.86 19.32 9.26
CA LYS A 186 -16.30 19.32 9.57
C LYS A 186 -16.66 18.38 10.72
N LEU A 187 -15.96 17.26 10.84
CA LEU A 187 -16.16 16.30 11.94
C LEU A 187 -15.40 16.71 13.20
N GLY A 188 -14.57 17.75 13.15
CA GLY A 188 -13.79 18.20 14.32
C GLY A 188 -12.62 17.27 14.69
N VAL A 189 -12.19 16.40 13.77
CA VAL A 189 -11.08 15.46 13.97
C VAL A 189 -9.78 15.90 13.30
N ALA A 190 -9.79 17.01 12.57
CA ALA A 190 -8.58 17.63 12.01
C ALA A 190 -7.73 18.21 13.13
N GLY A 191 -6.48 17.77 13.22
CA GLY A 191 -5.56 18.16 14.29
C GLY A 191 -4.26 18.78 13.78
N LYS A 192 -3.17 18.42 14.45
CA LYS A 192 -1.83 19.00 14.17
C LYS A 192 -1.27 18.59 12.80
N TYR A 193 -1.56 17.38 12.33
CA TYR A 193 -1.03 16.89 11.05
C TYR A 193 -1.78 17.51 9.86
N VAL A 194 -3.09 17.68 9.96
CA VAL A 194 -3.87 18.41 8.95
C VAL A 194 -3.45 19.88 8.92
N SER A 195 -3.19 20.50 10.06
CA SER A 195 -2.65 21.86 10.12
C SER A 195 -1.26 21.93 9.49
N LEU A 196 -0.41 20.96 9.78
CA LEU A 196 0.96 20.90 9.24
C LEU A 196 0.98 20.71 7.72
N ILE A 197 0.16 19.81 7.15
CA ILE A 197 0.15 19.64 5.69
C ILE A 197 -0.29 20.90 4.96
N LYS A 198 -1.20 21.68 5.53
CA LYS A 198 -1.58 22.99 5.00
C LYS A 198 -0.41 24.00 4.99
N GLU A 199 0.38 24.01 6.06
CA GLU A 199 1.58 24.85 6.11
C GLU A 199 2.66 24.36 5.12
N ILE A 200 2.81 23.05 4.93
CA ILE A 200 3.70 22.48 3.91
C ILE A 200 3.28 22.96 2.51
N VAL A 201 1.98 22.90 2.17
CA VAL A 201 1.49 23.41 0.88
C VAL A 201 1.80 24.89 0.69
N LYS A 202 1.55 25.72 1.71
CA LYS A 202 1.86 27.17 1.67
C LYS A 202 3.37 27.43 1.46
N ALA A 203 4.22 26.68 2.15
CA ALA A 203 5.65 26.80 2.00
C ALA A 203 6.12 26.32 0.62
N ALA A 204 5.63 25.16 0.16
CA ALA A 204 5.96 24.62 -1.16
C ALA A 204 5.59 25.59 -2.29
N GLN A 205 4.46 26.29 -2.18
CA GLN A 205 4.02 27.28 -3.15
C GLN A 205 5.02 28.45 -3.30
N LYS A 206 5.76 28.81 -2.25
CA LYS A 206 6.79 29.87 -2.32
C LYS A 206 7.96 29.47 -3.21
N PHE A 207 8.24 28.21 -3.35
CA PHE A 207 9.37 27.68 -4.11
C PHE A 207 8.98 27.16 -5.49
N SER A 208 7.67 27.05 -5.76
CA SER A 208 7.14 26.56 -7.03
C SER A 208 6.62 27.71 -7.90
N LYS A 209 6.96 27.66 -9.19
CA LYS A 209 6.37 28.58 -10.18
C LYS A 209 4.92 28.18 -10.53
N GLU A 210 4.62 26.93 -10.33
CA GLU A 210 3.35 26.32 -10.66
C GLU A 210 2.51 26.15 -9.38
N PRO A 211 1.16 26.23 -9.44
CA PRO A 211 0.33 26.03 -8.27
C PRO A 211 0.60 24.65 -7.62
N VAL A 212 0.79 24.64 -6.32
CA VAL A 212 0.99 23.44 -5.51
C VAL A 212 -0.27 23.18 -4.69
N ASP A 213 -0.68 21.91 -4.61
CA ASP A 213 -1.83 21.48 -3.83
C ASP A 213 -1.51 20.20 -3.07
N ILE A 214 -2.32 19.90 -2.05
CA ILE A 214 -2.25 18.64 -1.34
C ILE A 214 -2.68 17.50 -2.25
N ASP A 215 -1.95 16.39 -2.24
CA ASP A 215 -2.35 15.15 -2.89
C ASP A 215 -3.11 14.22 -1.95
N LEU A 216 -3.66 13.13 -2.51
CA LEU A 216 -4.44 12.17 -1.74
C LEU A 216 -3.59 11.45 -0.69
N LEU A 217 -2.31 11.19 -0.95
CA LEU A 217 -1.42 10.55 0.02
C LEU A 217 -1.16 11.47 1.22
N GLY A 218 -0.85 12.73 0.96
CA GLY A 218 -0.63 13.73 2.01
C GLY A 218 -1.88 13.99 2.85
N ALA A 219 -3.04 14.12 2.21
CA ALA A 219 -4.32 14.32 2.89
C ALA A 219 -4.67 13.11 3.75
N THR A 220 -4.56 11.90 3.18
CA THR A 220 -4.85 10.66 3.88
C THR A 220 -3.91 10.43 5.05
N GLY A 221 -2.60 10.59 4.85
CA GLY A 221 -1.60 10.47 5.91
C GLY A 221 -1.88 11.42 7.06
N ALA A 222 -2.07 12.71 6.77
CA ALA A 222 -2.34 13.72 7.79
C ALA A 222 -3.61 13.39 8.61
N VAL A 223 -4.69 12.99 7.95
CA VAL A 223 -5.94 12.63 8.63
C VAL A 223 -5.79 11.37 9.47
N MET A 224 -5.16 10.32 8.94
CA MET A 224 -4.94 9.08 9.69
C MET A 224 -4.04 9.29 10.92
N PHE A 225 -3.04 10.16 10.81
CA PHE A 225 -2.16 10.50 11.93
C PHE A 225 -2.90 11.34 12.99
N ASP A 226 -3.79 12.25 12.58
CA ASP A 226 -4.67 12.97 13.52
C ASP A 226 -5.67 12.05 14.20
N LEU A 227 -6.11 10.97 13.55
CA LEU A 227 -6.91 9.91 14.17
C LEU A 227 -6.08 8.98 15.09
N GLY A 228 -4.75 9.18 15.18
CA GLY A 228 -3.85 8.45 16.07
C GLY A 228 -3.27 7.15 15.50
N PHE A 229 -3.43 6.88 14.20
CA PHE A 229 -2.79 5.73 13.56
C PHE A 229 -1.33 6.03 13.22
N THR A 230 -0.45 5.05 13.47
CA THR A 230 0.94 5.15 13.02
C THR A 230 1.04 5.07 11.50
N PRO A 231 2.16 5.53 10.90
CA PRO A 231 2.39 5.36 9.47
C PRO A 231 2.27 3.91 8.99
N GLU A 232 2.78 2.96 9.77
CA GLU A 232 2.72 1.52 9.48
C GLU A 232 1.28 0.99 9.53
N ALA A 233 0.51 1.38 10.56
CA ALA A 233 -0.90 1.02 10.68
C ALA A 233 -1.72 1.62 9.54
N THR A 234 -1.48 2.88 9.20
CA THR A 234 -2.10 3.56 8.06
C THR A 234 -1.87 2.79 6.76
N TRP A 235 -0.61 2.47 6.46
CA TRP A 235 -0.27 1.69 5.27
C TRP A 235 -0.97 0.32 5.26
N GLY A 236 -0.88 -0.44 6.36
CA GLY A 236 -1.48 -1.76 6.46
C GLY A 236 -3.00 -1.75 6.29
N ILE A 237 -3.70 -0.84 6.98
CA ILE A 237 -5.16 -0.70 6.87
C ILE A 237 -5.56 -0.38 5.42
N LEU A 238 -4.88 0.57 4.77
CA LEU A 238 -5.24 0.99 3.43
C LEU A 238 -4.87 -0.03 2.35
N ALA A 239 -3.76 -0.75 2.50
CA ALA A 239 -3.40 -1.85 1.60
C ALA A 239 -4.44 -2.99 1.65
N VAL A 240 -4.89 -3.36 2.85
CA VAL A 240 -5.95 -4.37 3.02
C VAL A 240 -7.29 -3.84 2.51
N THR A 241 -7.61 -2.57 2.77
CA THR A 241 -8.81 -1.93 2.22
C THR A 241 -8.82 -2.01 0.68
N ARG A 242 -7.72 -1.70 0.02
CA ARG A 242 -7.57 -1.84 -1.44
C ARG A 242 -7.72 -3.28 -1.91
N ALA A 243 -7.29 -4.26 -1.12
CA ALA A 243 -7.41 -5.67 -1.47
C ALA A 243 -8.87 -6.14 -1.60
N PHE A 244 -9.83 -5.53 -0.91
CA PHE A 244 -11.26 -5.83 -1.11
C PHE A 244 -11.71 -5.49 -2.53
N ALA A 245 -11.38 -4.29 -3.04
CA ALA A 245 -11.74 -3.90 -4.39
C ALA A 245 -11.00 -4.75 -5.45
N THR A 246 -9.73 -5.06 -5.22
CA THR A 246 -8.98 -5.93 -6.13
C THR A 246 -9.54 -7.36 -6.16
N GLY A 247 -10.23 -7.80 -5.10
CA GLY A 247 -11.02 -9.01 -5.09
C GLY A 247 -12.20 -8.98 -6.08
N ALA A 248 -12.87 -7.83 -6.21
CA ALA A 248 -13.92 -7.64 -7.22
C ALA A 248 -13.33 -7.70 -8.64
N HIS A 249 -12.18 -7.06 -8.88
CA HIS A 249 -11.47 -7.17 -10.15
C HIS A 249 -11.03 -8.60 -10.48
N TYR A 250 -10.67 -9.40 -9.47
CA TYR A 250 -10.40 -10.82 -9.64
C TYR A 250 -11.64 -11.57 -10.14
N CYS A 251 -12.79 -11.36 -9.51
CA CYS A 251 -14.04 -12.01 -9.91
C CYS A 251 -14.41 -11.64 -11.35
N GLU A 252 -14.33 -10.36 -11.68
CA GLU A 252 -14.59 -9.87 -13.04
C GLU A 252 -13.67 -10.55 -14.07
N GLU A 253 -12.38 -10.69 -13.79
CA GLU A 253 -11.45 -11.35 -14.71
C GLU A 253 -11.78 -12.83 -14.91
N ILE A 254 -12.11 -13.55 -13.83
CA ILE A 254 -12.46 -15.00 -13.92
C ILE A 254 -13.77 -15.23 -14.67
N GLU A 255 -14.75 -14.35 -14.49
CA GLU A 255 -16.10 -14.52 -15.06
C GLU A 255 -16.19 -14.10 -16.53
N ARG A 256 -15.45 -13.08 -16.93
CA ARG A 256 -15.61 -12.42 -18.22
C ARG A 256 -14.52 -12.71 -19.23
N GLU A 257 -13.33 -13.05 -18.77
CA GLU A 257 -12.16 -13.04 -19.63
C GLU A 257 -11.60 -14.44 -19.91
N ALA A 258 -10.98 -14.59 -21.08
CA ALA A 258 -10.29 -15.82 -21.44
C ALA A 258 -9.04 -16.03 -20.58
N PRO A 259 -8.72 -17.28 -20.18
CA PRO A 259 -7.51 -17.55 -19.40
C PRO A 259 -6.24 -17.09 -20.14
N VAL A 260 -5.26 -16.59 -19.36
CA VAL A 260 -3.90 -16.23 -19.84
C VAL A 260 -3.89 -15.15 -20.94
N ARG A 261 -5.01 -14.47 -21.20
CA ARG A 261 -5.09 -13.46 -22.28
C ARG A 261 -4.05 -12.34 -22.14
N LEU A 262 -3.76 -11.94 -20.89
CA LEU A 262 -2.81 -10.86 -20.62
C LEU A 262 -1.37 -11.24 -20.95
N GLY A 263 -0.99 -12.51 -20.82
CA GLY A 263 0.33 -12.99 -21.20
C GLY A 263 0.56 -13.04 -22.71
N GLN A 264 -0.52 -13.19 -23.50
CA GLN A 264 -0.44 -13.27 -24.94
C GLN A 264 -0.31 -11.91 -25.64
N THR A 265 -0.83 -10.86 -24.98
CA THR A 265 -0.86 -9.50 -25.54
C THR A 265 0.37 -8.67 -25.21
N LEU A 266 1.16 -9.08 -24.21
CA LEU A 266 2.25 -8.26 -23.67
C LEU A 266 3.64 -8.58 -24.21
N THR A 267 3.81 -9.62 -25.04
CA THR A 267 5.12 -10.01 -25.59
C THR A 267 5.04 -10.34 -27.08
N PRO A 268 4.93 -9.33 -27.98
CA PRO A 268 5.24 -9.55 -29.38
C PRO A 268 6.68 -10.04 -29.49
N LYS A 269 6.94 -11.00 -30.40
CA LYS A 269 8.29 -11.52 -30.65
C LYS A 269 9.32 -10.44 -31.01
N GLU A 270 8.84 -9.34 -31.59
CA GLU A 270 9.66 -8.21 -32.01
C GLU A 270 10.22 -7.37 -30.83
N TRP A 271 9.86 -7.69 -29.58
CA TRP A 271 10.29 -6.92 -28.41
C TRP A 271 11.37 -7.57 -27.58
N TYR A 272 11.85 -8.71 -28.04
CA TYR A 272 13.05 -9.26 -27.46
C TYR A 272 14.24 -8.41 -27.92
N ASP A 273 14.81 -7.66 -27.01
CA ASP A 273 15.97 -6.78 -27.26
C ASP A 273 17.26 -7.32 -26.63
N GLY A 274 17.25 -8.60 -26.28
CA GLY A 274 18.42 -9.35 -25.86
C GLY A 274 19.35 -9.73 -27.00
N PRO A 275 20.43 -10.50 -26.72
CA PRO A 275 21.32 -11.03 -27.75
C PRO A 275 20.57 -11.89 -28.78
N ALA A 276 21.02 -11.88 -30.03
CA ALA A 276 20.49 -12.77 -31.06
C ALA A 276 20.56 -14.23 -30.64
N ASP A 277 19.72 -15.07 -31.25
CA ASP A 277 19.71 -16.52 -31.03
C ASP A 277 21.10 -17.11 -31.24
N ARG A 278 21.53 -17.94 -30.30
CA ARG A 278 22.79 -18.64 -30.34
C ARG A 278 22.62 -20.10 -29.91
N PRO A 279 23.41 -21.03 -30.43
CA PRO A 279 23.35 -22.42 -30.03
C PRO A 279 23.71 -22.56 -28.55
N ALA A 280 23.08 -23.50 -27.88
CA ALA A 280 23.46 -23.84 -26.51
C ALA A 280 24.89 -24.44 -26.52
N PRO A 281 25.80 -23.96 -25.65
CA PRO A 281 27.12 -24.55 -25.54
C PRO A 281 27.02 -25.97 -24.96
N THR A 282 27.93 -26.83 -25.36
CA THR A 282 28.06 -28.15 -24.75
C THR A 282 28.50 -28.03 -23.28
N LEU A 283 28.30 -29.11 -22.51
CA LEU A 283 28.74 -29.14 -21.11
C LEU A 283 30.26 -28.97 -20.96
N GLU A 284 31.04 -29.40 -22.00
CA GLU A 284 32.49 -29.23 -22.01
C GLU A 284 32.90 -27.77 -22.25
N GLU A 285 32.19 -27.09 -23.16
CA GLU A 285 32.40 -25.68 -23.46
C GLU A 285 31.94 -24.76 -22.33
N ARG A 286 31.08 -25.25 -21.41
CA ARG A 286 30.53 -24.47 -20.27
C ARG A 286 31.63 -23.76 -19.45
N LYS A 287 32.82 -24.35 -19.31
CA LYS A 287 33.93 -23.75 -18.54
C LYS A 287 34.52 -22.51 -19.22
N SER A 288 34.41 -22.39 -20.51
CA SER A 288 34.94 -21.26 -21.29
C SER A 288 33.89 -20.16 -21.50
N VAL A 289 32.62 -20.51 -21.54
CA VAL A 289 31.50 -19.58 -21.80
C VAL A 289 31.20 -18.67 -20.59
N ALA A 290 31.56 -19.07 -19.38
CA ALA A 290 31.29 -18.27 -18.15
C ALA A 290 31.95 -16.87 -18.18
N LYS A 291 32.95 -16.63 -19.09
CA LYS A 291 33.59 -15.32 -19.23
C LYS A 291 33.02 -14.46 -20.37
N ALA A 292 32.12 -14.99 -21.19
CA ALA A 292 31.67 -14.32 -22.40
C ALA A 292 30.46 -13.38 -22.23
N MET A 293 29.87 -13.33 -21.04
CA MET A 293 28.81 -12.37 -20.71
C MET A 293 29.38 -11.28 -19.80
N GLU A 294 30.08 -10.34 -20.40
CA GLU A 294 30.32 -9.08 -19.69
C GLU A 294 28.96 -8.40 -19.51
N ALA A 295 28.53 -8.32 -18.26
CA ALA A 295 27.35 -7.55 -17.91
C ALA A 295 27.61 -6.08 -18.32
N GLN A 296 26.68 -5.48 -19.04
CA GLN A 296 26.72 -4.04 -19.30
C GLN A 296 26.89 -3.30 -17.96
N THR A 297 27.78 -2.35 -17.92
CA THR A 297 27.89 -1.46 -16.78
C THR A 297 26.58 -0.68 -16.62
N PRO A 298 26.24 -0.22 -15.41
CA PRO A 298 25.05 0.63 -15.20
C PRO A 298 25.01 1.86 -16.11
N ALA A 299 26.17 2.40 -16.49
CA ALA A 299 26.29 3.54 -17.39
C ALA A 299 25.94 3.16 -18.83
N GLU A 300 26.47 2.04 -19.34
CA GLU A 300 26.15 1.52 -20.66
C GLU A 300 24.69 1.12 -20.77
N TRP A 301 24.14 0.49 -19.72
CA TRP A 301 22.72 0.15 -19.69
C TRP A 301 21.84 1.42 -19.74
N LYS A 302 22.19 2.45 -18.98
CA LYS A 302 21.50 3.74 -19.02
C LYS A 302 21.55 4.40 -20.38
N GLN A 303 22.70 4.35 -21.05
CA GLN A 303 22.87 4.86 -22.40
C GLN A 303 21.98 4.11 -23.39
N THR A 304 22.01 2.79 -23.35
CA THR A 304 21.16 1.92 -24.19
C THR A 304 19.67 2.21 -23.97
N PHE A 305 19.25 2.37 -22.71
CA PHE A 305 17.88 2.72 -22.36
C PHE A 305 17.46 4.06 -22.96
N LEU A 306 18.30 5.10 -22.83
CA LEU A 306 18.02 6.43 -23.38
C LEU A 306 17.98 6.43 -24.91
N GLU A 307 18.81 5.62 -25.58
CA GLU A 307 18.79 5.46 -27.02
C GLU A 307 17.51 4.77 -27.49
N ARG A 308 17.05 3.75 -26.78
CA ARG A 308 15.78 3.05 -27.05
C ARG A 308 14.57 3.95 -26.90
N GLN A 309 14.57 4.85 -25.94
CA GLN A 309 13.48 5.84 -25.80
C GLN A 309 13.36 6.80 -26.98
N LYS A 310 14.45 6.96 -27.76
CA LYS A 310 14.45 7.80 -28.98
C LYS A 310 13.90 7.05 -30.21
N ILE A 311 13.77 5.74 -30.14
CA ILE A 311 13.22 4.92 -31.23
C ILE A 311 11.72 5.03 -31.20
N LYS A 312 11.15 5.75 -32.16
CA LYS A 312 9.72 5.88 -32.35
C LYS A 312 9.09 4.51 -32.53
N GLY A 313 8.25 4.07 -31.59
CA GLY A 313 7.57 2.78 -31.66
C GLY A 313 8.00 1.73 -30.63
N SER A 314 9.09 1.91 -29.87
CA SER A 314 9.45 0.99 -28.81
C SER A 314 8.57 1.21 -27.57
N GLY A 315 7.69 0.30 -27.27
CA GLY A 315 6.83 0.31 -26.05
C GLY A 315 5.63 1.25 -26.09
N TRP A 316 5.73 2.41 -26.73
CA TRP A 316 4.64 3.39 -26.85
C TRP A 316 3.72 3.15 -28.05
N ALA A 317 4.19 2.42 -29.05
CA ALA A 317 3.37 2.07 -30.22
C ALA A 317 2.11 1.26 -29.86
N ILE A 318 2.14 0.52 -28.77
CA ILE A 318 0.96 -0.21 -28.30
C ILE A 318 -0.11 0.74 -27.74
N VAL A 319 0.29 1.78 -27.03
CA VAL A 319 -0.68 2.76 -26.50
C VAL A 319 -1.32 3.53 -27.65
N GLU A 320 -0.53 3.93 -28.65
CA GLU A 320 -1.05 4.57 -29.86
C GLU A 320 -1.97 3.64 -30.70
N GLU A 321 -1.69 2.33 -30.73
CA GLU A 321 -2.53 1.34 -31.42
C GLU A 321 -3.81 0.98 -30.66
N ILE A 322 -3.79 1.04 -29.32
CA ILE A 322 -4.96 0.82 -28.47
C ILE A 322 -5.93 2.00 -28.57
N ASP A 323 -5.40 3.20 -28.71
CA ASP A 323 -6.21 4.43 -28.85
C ASP A 323 -6.69 4.69 -30.29
N ASP A 324 -6.40 3.80 -31.27
CA ASP A 324 -6.93 3.92 -32.62
C ASP A 324 -8.44 3.62 -32.63
N PRO A 325 -9.30 4.65 -32.81
CA PRO A 325 -10.76 4.47 -32.82
C PRO A 325 -11.27 3.61 -33.98
N LYS A 326 -10.42 3.21 -34.91
CA LYS A 326 -10.75 2.31 -36.03
C LYS A 326 -10.51 0.83 -35.71
N ARG A 327 -9.80 0.50 -34.64
CA ARG A 327 -9.73 -0.87 -34.13
C ARG A 327 -10.97 -1.14 -33.29
N LYS A 328 -11.99 -1.69 -33.91
CA LYS A 328 -13.08 -2.35 -33.20
C LYS A 328 -12.52 -3.65 -32.61
N ILE A 329 -12.43 -3.69 -31.27
CA ILE A 329 -12.25 -4.92 -30.52
C ILE A 329 -13.52 -5.75 -30.65
#